data_162ea1479ab6feb1f58556ee1a6c04de
#
_entry.id   162ea1479ab6feb1f58556ee1a6c04de
#
_cell.length_a   1.000
_cell.length_b   1.000
_cell.length_c   1.000
_cell.angle_alpha   90.00
_cell.angle_beta   90.00
_cell.angle_gamma   90.00
#
_symmetry.space_group_name_H-M   'P 1'
#
loop_
_entity.id
_entity.type
_entity.pdbx_description
1 polymer ?
#
loop_
_entity_poly.entity_id
_entity_poly.type
_entity_poly.pdbx_seq_one_letter_code
_entity_poly.pdbx_strand_id
1 'polypeptide(L)'
;MPQLKLKGSGGSVVAEVNDEQAKKADLGVGELFLAPLGRLDEGKILKYYCKKCDAEFEKPPKIEFENPNEEVAPGMILKEKGQYTCHQCDSKIGEYREFSKQE
;
A
#
# COMPACT_ATOMS: atom_id res chain seq x y z
N MET A 1 6.90 17.36 2.79
CA MET A 1 6.44 16.35 1.83
C MET A 1 4.94 16.44 1.69
N PRO A 2 4.39 16.29 0.49
CA PRO A 2 2.95 16.36 0.31
C PRO A 2 2.25 15.16 0.93
N GLN A 3 1.07 15.40 1.45
CA GLN A 3 0.19 14.37 1.98
C GLN A 3 -0.78 13.98 0.88
N LEU A 4 -0.74 12.71 0.48
CA LEU A 4 -1.57 12.23 -0.62
C LEU A 4 -2.47 11.09 -0.17
N LYS A 5 -3.66 11.05 -0.75
CA LYS A 5 -4.62 9.97 -0.52
C LYS A 5 -4.36 8.87 -1.54
N LEU A 6 -4.05 7.68 -1.02
CA LEU A 6 -3.71 6.52 -1.84
C LEU A 6 -4.84 5.50 -1.76
N LYS A 7 -5.38 5.12 -2.90
CA LYS A 7 -6.49 4.16 -2.96
C LYS A 7 -6.02 2.72 -2.84
N GLY A 8 -6.74 1.94 -2.04
CA GLY A 8 -6.58 0.50 -1.93
C GLY A 8 -7.88 -0.21 -2.29
N SER A 9 -7.83 -1.53 -2.34
CA SER A 9 -8.98 -2.36 -2.71
C SER A 9 -10.14 -2.31 -1.72
N GLY A 10 -9.86 -2.04 -0.46
CA GLY A 10 -10.88 -2.00 0.59
C GLY A 10 -10.90 -0.71 1.41
N GLY A 11 -10.31 0.37 0.87
CA GLY A 11 -10.28 1.64 1.56
C GLY A 11 -9.23 2.57 0.98
N SER A 12 -8.72 3.47 1.80
CA SER A 12 -7.68 4.39 1.38
C SER A 12 -6.77 4.76 2.55
N VAL A 13 -5.59 5.28 2.22
CA VAL A 13 -4.58 5.70 3.19
C VAL A 13 -4.12 7.10 2.83
N VAL A 14 -3.98 7.97 3.81
CA VAL A 14 -3.36 9.27 3.62
C VAL A 14 -1.96 9.22 4.25
N ALA A 15 -0.95 9.44 3.42
CA ALA A 15 0.44 9.34 3.85
C ALA A 15 1.29 10.45 3.25
N GLU A 16 2.41 10.73 3.92
CA GLU A 16 3.43 11.63 3.38
C GLU A 16 4.28 10.86 2.38
N VAL A 17 4.33 11.35 1.14
CA VAL A 17 5.11 10.72 0.07
C VAL A 17 5.98 11.76 -0.63
N ASN A 18 7.12 11.30 -1.14
CA ASN A 18 7.97 12.17 -1.95
C ASN A 18 7.53 12.17 -3.42
N ASP A 19 8.15 13.01 -4.24
CA ASP A 19 7.79 13.13 -5.66
C ASP A 19 7.94 11.82 -6.42
N GLU A 20 8.95 11.03 -6.10
CA GLU A 20 9.18 9.75 -6.74
C GLU A 20 8.08 8.75 -6.41
N GLN A 21 7.67 8.70 -5.15
CA GLN A 21 6.56 7.85 -4.72
C GLN A 21 5.24 8.29 -5.36
N ALA A 22 5.00 9.59 -5.44
CA ALA A 22 3.80 10.13 -6.09
C ALA A 22 3.72 9.70 -7.56
N LYS A 23 4.85 9.72 -8.26
CA LYS A 23 4.90 9.26 -9.66
C LYS A 23 4.60 7.77 -9.79
N LYS A 24 5.11 6.96 -8.88
CA LYS A 24 4.82 5.52 -8.87
C LYS A 24 3.35 5.21 -8.60
N ALA A 25 2.72 6.01 -7.74
CA ALA A 25 1.32 5.81 -7.38
C ALA A 25 0.37 6.24 -8.50
N ASP A 26 0.79 7.16 -9.35
CA ASP A 26 -0.01 7.69 -10.45
C ASP A 26 0.08 6.77 -11.67
N LEU A 27 -1.03 6.08 -11.96
CA LEU A 27 -1.12 5.17 -13.11
C LEU A 27 -1.78 5.83 -14.33
N GLY A 28 -1.92 7.16 -14.31
CA GLY A 28 -2.46 7.91 -15.43
C GLY A 28 -3.99 7.96 -15.52
N VAL A 29 -4.68 7.55 -14.45
CA VAL A 29 -6.15 7.54 -14.42
C VAL A 29 -6.75 8.62 -13.51
N GLY A 30 -5.91 9.56 -13.09
CA GLY A 30 -6.36 10.67 -12.24
C GLY A 30 -6.44 10.35 -10.75
N GLU A 31 -6.04 9.15 -10.34
CA GLU A 31 -6.04 8.71 -8.95
C GLU A 31 -4.69 8.11 -8.58
N LEU A 32 -4.36 8.18 -7.29
CA LEU A 32 -3.15 7.61 -6.76
C LEU A 32 -3.48 6.30 -6.04
N PHE A 33 -2.65 5.28 -6.27
CA PHE A 33 -2.88 3.95 -5.74
C PHE A 33 -1.80 3.54 -4.73
N LEU A 34 -2.22 2.78 -3.73
CA LEU A 34 -1.34 2.30 -2.67
C LEU A 34 -0.41 1.16 -3.15
N ALA A 35 -0.94 0.26 -3.95
CA ALA A 35 -0.21 -0.94 -4.38
C ALA A 35 1.15 -0.68 -5.06
N PRO A 36 1.29 0.30 -5.97
CA PRO A 36 2.59 0.53 -6.63
C PRO A 36 3.70 1.04 -5.71
N LEU A 37 3.36 1.55 -4.54
CA LEU A 37 4.34 2.13 -3.63
C LEU A 37 5.08 1.09 -2.76
N GLY A 38 4.58 -0.15 -2.73
CA GLY A 38 5.13 -1.14 -1.83
C GLY A 38 4.82 -0.82 -0.37
N ARG A 39 5.70 -1.24 0.54
CA ARG A 39 5.50 -1.01 1.96
C ARG A 39 5.79 0.44 2.33
N LEU A 40 4.78 1.12 2.87
CA LEU A 40 4.95 2.47 3.39
C LEU A 40 5.44 2.41 4.84
N ASP A 41 6.24 3.41 5.21
CA ASP A 41 6.69 3.56 6.58
C ASP A 41 5.48 3.94 7.44
N GLU A 42 5.24 3.17 8.50
CA GLU A 42 4.12 3.40 9.42
C GLU A 42 4.13 4.82 9.98
N GLY A 43 5.31 5.36 10.28
CA GLY A 43 5.44 6.72 10.78
C GLY A 43 5.04 7.80 9.80
N LYS A 44 4.88 7.48 8.53
CA LYS A 44 4.48 8.43 7.50
C LYS A 44 3.00 8.35 7.15
N ILE A 45 2.31 7.34 7.64
CA ILE A 45 0.87 7.20 7.42
C ILE A 45 0.13 8.01 8.48
N LEU A 46 -0.67 8.97 8.04
CA LEU A 46 -1.37 9.88 8.93
C LEU A 46 -2.74 9.39 9.33
N LYS A 47 -3.46 8.80 8.38
CA LYS A 47 -4.79 8.27 8.64
C LYS A 47 -5.17 7.26 7.57
N TYR A 48 -6.21 6.47 7.84
CA TYR A 48 -6.74 5.55 6.85
C TYR A 48 -8.27 5.50 6.94
N TYR A 49 -8.88 5.10 5.83
CA TYR A 49 -10.31 4.90 5.72
C TYR A 49 -10.58 3.43 5.40
N CYS A 50 -11.51 2.82 6.13
CA CYS A 50 -11.96 1.45 5.88
C CYS A 50 -13.32 1.48 5.22
N LYS A 51 -13.42 0.98 4.01
CA LYS A 51 -14.66 0.95 3.25
C LYS A 51 -15.71 0.03 3.88
N LYS A 52 -15.27 -1.05 4.51
CA LYS A 52 -16.16 -2.00 5.15
C LYS A 52 -16.81 -1.47 6.42
N CYS A 53 -16.02 -0.79 7.27
CA CYS A 53 -16.52 -0.14 8.48
C CYS A 53 -17.19 1.19 8.18
N ASP A 54 -16.88 1.78 7.02
CA ASP A 54 -17.26 3.14 6.64
C ASP A 54 -16.80 4.14 7.71
N ALA A 55 -15.55 3.98 8.16
CA ALA A 55 -14.97 4.81 9.22
C ALA A 55 -13.55 5.24 8.85
N GLU A 56 -13.18 6.43 9.29
CA GLU A 56 -11.85 6.98 9.12
C GLU A 56 -11.13 7.02 10.46
N PHE A 57 -9.86 6.64 10.46
CA PHE A 57 -9.04 6.60 11.67
C PHE A 57 -7.80 7.45 11.48
N GLU A 58 -7.47 8.28 12.46
CA GLU A 58 -6.28 9.14 12.44
C GLU A 58 -5.07 8.42 12.99
N LYS A 59 -4.77 7.26 12.42
CA LYS A 59 -3.63 6.42 12.77
C LYS A 59 -3.31 5.50 11.61
N PRO A 60 -2.10 4.91 11.57
CA PRO A 60 -1.79 3.94 10.52
C PRO A 60 -2.60 2.66 10.70
N PRO A 61 -2.93 1.97 9.61
CA PRO A 61 -3.58 0.66 9.69
C PRO A 61 -2.58 -0.40 10.14
N LYS A 62 -3.06 -1.61 10.39
CA LYS A 62 -2.19 -2.75 10.61
C LYS A 62 -1.43 -3.06 9.33
N ILE A 63 -0.12 -3.22 9.44
CA ILE A 63 0.73 -3.56 8.29
C ILE A 63 1.25 -4.97 8.52
N GLU A 64 0.89 -5.88 7.64
CA GLU A 64 1.36 -7.26 7.66
C GLU A 64 2.13 -7.50 6.36
N PHE A 65 3.30 -8.13 6.46
CA PHE A 65 4.11 -8.38 5.28
C PHE A 65 4.91 -9.66 5.44
N GLU A 66 5.33 -10.22 4.30
CA GLU A 66 6.21 -11.37 4.28
C GLU A 66 7.15 -11.28 3.07
N ASN A 67 8.26 -12.00 3.16
CA ASN A 67 9.28 -12.04 2.11
C ASN A 67 9.36 -13.47 1.54
N PRO A 68 8.45 -13.84 0.63
CA PRO A 68 8.38 -15.21 0.12
C PRO A 68 9.58 -15.61 -0.74
N ASN A 69 10.22 -14.66 -1.41
CA ASN A 69 11.33 -14.94 -2.33
C ASN A 69 10.99 -16.06 -3.30
N GLU A 70 9.81 -16.00 -3.87
CA GLU A 70 9.25 -17.04 -4.74
C GLU A 70 9.28 -16.63 -6.20
N GLU A 71 9.75 -17.52 -7.07
CA GLU A 71 9.71 -17.26 -8.49
C GLU A 71 8.29 -17.42 -9.00
N VAL A 72 7.70 -16.30 -9.48
CA VAL A 72 6.31 -16.27 -9.97
C VAL A 72 6.22 -16.33 -11.48
N ALA A 73 7.33 -16.07 -12.17
CA ALA A 73 7.45 -16.14 -13.62
C ALA A 73 8.93 -16.27 -13.97
N PRO A 74 9.28 -16.75 -15.17
CA PRO A 74 10.68 -16.86 -15.55
C PRO A 74 11.42 -15.53 -15.40
N GLY A 75 12.46 -15.52 -14.57
CA GLY A 75 13.26 -14.33 -14.31
C GLY A 75 12.63 -13.30 -13.38
N MET A 76 11.50 -13.61 -12.76
CA MET A 76 10.82 -12.70 -11.86
C MET A 76 10.57 -13.34 -10.50
N ILE A 77 11.05 -12.69 -9.47
CA ILE A 77 10.90 -13.17 -8.09
C ILE A 77 10.01 -12.22 -7.30
N LEU A 78 9.03 -12.76 -6.60
CA LEU A 78 8.23 -12.01 -5.65
C LEU A 78 9.05 -11.85 -4.36
N LYS A 79 9.60 -10.67 -4.16
CA LYS A 79 10.48 -10.36 -3.03
C LYS A 79 9.72 -10.09 -1.74
N GLU A 80 8.67 -9.31 -1.84
CA GLU A 80 7.89 -8.92 -0.67
C GLU A 80 6.43 -8.78 -1.07
N LYS A 81 5.55 -9.22 -0.20
CA LYS A 81 4.13 -8.94 -0.33
C LYS A 81 3.59 -8.54 1.04
N GLY A 82 2.60 -7.67 1.04
CA GLY A 82 2.03 -7.20 2.28
C GLY A 82 0.63 -6.67 2.09
N GLN A 83 -0.01 -6.39 3.22
CA GLN A 83 -1.35 -5.87 3.22
C GLN A 83 -1.55 -4.91 4.38
N TYR A 84 -2.48 -3.99 4.18
CA TYR A 84 -2.93 -3.06 5.20
C TYR A 84 -4.32 -3.47 5.63
N THR A 85 -4.52 -3.65 6.94
CA THR A 85 -5.79 -4.10 7.49
C THR A 85 -6.34 -3.12 8.51
N CYS A 86 -7.66 -3.08 8.61
CA CYS A 86 -8.35 -2.23 9.57
C CYS A 86 -8.19 -2.79 10.98
N HIS A 87 -7.91 -1.92 11.95
CA HIS A 87 -7.79 -2.32 13.35
C HIS A 87 -9.14 -2.73 13.95
N GLN A 88 -10.25 -2.24 13.40
CA GLN A 88 -11.57 -2.47 13.96
C GLN A 88 -12.24 -3.73 13.45
N CYS A 89 -12.23 -3.95 12.13
CA CYS A 89 -12.94 -5.06 11.51
C CYS A 89 -12.05 -6.09 10.81
N ASP A 90 -10.73 -5.90 10.87
CA ASP A 90 -9.73 -6.74 10.22
C ASP A 90 -9.90 -6.90 8.71
N SER A 91 -10.61 -5.98 8.06
CA SER A 91 -10.78 -5.99 6.62
C SER A 91 -9.52 -5.47 5.93
N LYS A 92 -9.21 -6.05 4.80
CA LYS A 92 -8.08 -5.61 3.99
C LYS A 92 -8.40 -4.25 3.37
N ILE A 93 -7.58 -3.24 3.66
CA ILE A 93 -7.71 -1.90 3.10
C ILE A 93 -6.99 -1.83 1.76
N GLY A 94 -5.82 -2.44 1.67
CA GLY A 94 -5.04 -2.50 0.46
C GLY A 94 -3.93 -3.53 0.59
N GLU A 95 -3.30 -3.86 -0.54
CA GLU A 95 -2.18 -4.78 -0.55
C GLU A 95 -1.16 -4.33 -1.56
N TYR A 96 0.06 -4.83 -1.42
CA TYR A 96 1.15 -4.53 -2.34
C TYR A 96 2.00 -5.78 -2.60
N ARG A 97 2.71 -5.75 -3.73
CA ARG A 97 3.67 -6.78 -4.07
C ARG A 97 4.89 -6.13 -4.70
N GLU A 98 6.06 -6.55 -4.28
CA GLU A 98 7.33 -6.08 -4.85
C GLU A 98 8.02 -7.24 -5.55
N PHE A 99 8.44 -6.99 -6.78
CA PHE A 99 9.09 -7.99 -7.62
C PHE A 99 10.53 -7.59 -7.90
N SER A 100 11.39 -8.57 -8.07
CA SER A 100 12.76 -8.37 -8.50
C SER A 100 12.99 -9.16 -9.79
N LYS A 101 13.72 -8.55 -10.73
CA LYS A 101 14.15 -9.26 -11.93
C LYS A 101 15.44 -9.99 -11.64
N GLN A 102 15.50 -11.26 -12.00
CA GLN A 102 16.72 -12.02 -12.01
C GLN A 102 17.36 -11.90 -13.40
N GLU A 103 18.59 -11.47 -13.41
CA GLU A 103 19.37 -11.43 -14.66
C GLU A 103 20.18 -12.72 -14.81
#